data_3a9638411c0298fc44cc5caa4c95d220
#
_entry.id   3a9638411c0298fc44cc5caa4c95d220
#
_cell.length_a   1.000
_cell.length_b   1.000
_cell.length_c   1.000
_cell.angle_alpha   90.00
_cell.angle_beta   90.00
_cell.angle_gamma   90.00
#
_symmetry.space_group_name_H-M   'P 1'
#
loop_
_entity.id
_entity.type
_entity.pdbx_description
1 polymer ?
#
loop_
_entity_poly.entity_id
_entity_poly.type
_entity_poly.pdbx_seq_one_letter_code
_entity_poly.pdbx_strand_id
1 'polypeptide(L)'
;MCGRYAASRDKATLIEEFEVAKAPTRDLAADYNVAPTKEVYAVVDRERSDGEDAAAEAEVERELAIVKWGLVPSWAKDPKIGSRMINARVETPTEKPSYRRAVSRRRCLLPADGYFEWYASPAPESPRATGGKPKKQPFFIHPADGSVLAMAGLYEF
;
A
#
# COMPACT_ATOMS: atom_id res chain seq x y z
N MET A 1 -12.48 5.15 -1.46
CA MET A 1 -11.41 4.51 -0.65
C MET A 1 -11.05 3.19 -1.33
N CYS A 2 -9.78 3.02 -1.69
CA CYS A 2 -9.30 1.84 -2.39
C CYS A 2 -9.45 0.58 -1.53
N GLY A 3 -10.21 -0.40 -2.00
CA GLY A 3 -10.35 -1.72 -1.36
C GLY A 3 -9.75 -2.84 -2.19
N ARG A 4 -9.28 -2.56 -3.41
CA ARG A 4 -8.63 -3.49 -4.35
C ARG A 4 -7.72 -2.72 -5.28
N TYR A 5 -6.57 -3.32 -5.64
CA TYR A 5 -5.65 -2.76 -6.63
C TYR A 5 -4.96 -3.87 -7.41
N ALA A 6 -4.24 -3.50 -8.47
CA ALA A 6 -3.41 -4.41 -9.24
C ALA A 6 -1.94 -4.11 -9.00
N ALA A 7 -1.12 -5.15 -8.85
CA ALA A 7 0.32 -5.11 -8.67
C ALA A 7 0.94 -6.24 -9.49
N SER A 8 1.24 -5.96 -10.77
CA SER A 8 1.75 -6.97 -11.70
C SER A 8 3.24 -6.80 -12.02
N ARG A 9 3.85 -5.68 -11.61
CA ARG A 9 5.27 -5.41 -11.88
C ARG A 9 6.16 -6.40 -11.14
N ASP A 10 7.12 -6.95 -11.83
CA ASP A 10 8.12 -7.83 -11.24
C ASP A 10 9.11 -7.05 -10.35
N LYS A 11 9.84 -7.77 -9.52
CA LYS A 11 10.80 -7.20 -8.57
C LYS A 11 11.92 -6.41 -9.26
N ALA A 12 12.41 -6.88 -10.41
CA ALA A 12 13.52 -6.23 -11.12
C ALA A 12 13.10 -4.85 -11.64
N THR A 13 11.90 -4.76 -12.21
CA THR A 13 11.31 -3.48 -12.65
C THR A 13 11.15 -2.51 -11.47
N LEU A 14 10.68 -2.98 -10.32
CA LEU A 14 10.49 -2.13 -9.13
C LEU A 14 11.83 -1.66 -8.54
N ILE A 15 12.88 -2.50 -8.57
CA ILE A 15 14.22 -2.13 -8.15
C ILE A 15 14.76 -0.98 -9.01
N GLU A 16 14.61 -1.08 -10.32
CA GLU A 16 15.06 -0.05 -11.25
C GLU A 16 14.26 1.25 -11.10
N GLU A 17 12.94 1.16 -11.11
CA GLU A 17 12.04 2.33 -11.08
C GLU A 17 12.15 3.14 -9.79
N PHE A 18 12.34 2.47 -8.65
CA PHE A 18 12.44 3.13 -7.34
C PHE A 18 13.88 3.27 -6.84
N GLU A 19 14.89 2.93 -7.66
CA GLU A 19 16.32 3.02 -7.27
C GLU A 19 16.58 2.29 -5.95
N VAL A 20 16.08 1.05 -5.84
CA VAL A 20 16.17 0.24 -4.62
C VAL A 20 17.56 -0.36 -4.47
N ALA A 21 18.20 -0.11 -3.33
CA ALA A 21 19.53 -0.67 -3.02
C ALA A 21 19.44 -2.07 -2.41
N LYS A 22 18.36 -2.40 -1.70
CA LYS A 22 18.17 -3.69 -1.03
C LYS A 22 16.78 -4.25 -1.30
N ALA A 23 16.72 -5.52 -1.68
CA ALA A 23 15.46 -6.20 -2.00
C ALA A 23 15.35 -7.57 -1.34
N PRO A 24 14.13 -8.11 -1.12
CA PRO A 24 13.94 -9.43 -0.55
C PRO A 24 14.41 -10.52 -1.53
N THR A 25 14.88 -11.66 -1.00
CA THR A 25 15.25 -12.83 -1.82
C THR A 25 14.03 -13.45 -2.50
N ARG A 26 12.87 -13.45 -1.84
CA ARG A 26 11.61 -13.99 -2.34
C ARG A 26 10.93 -13.05 -3.32
N ASP A 27 10.35 -13.60 -4.37
CA ASP A 27 9.49 -12.87 -5.30
C ASP A 27 8.02 -13.00 -4.94
N LEU A 28 7.24 -11.97 -5.22
CA LEU A 28 5.79 -12.05 -5.25
C LEU A 28 5.33 -12.21 -6.70
N ALA A 29 4.36 -13.10 -6.90
CA ALA A 29 3.72 -13.24 -8.20
C ALA A 29 2.86 -12.03 -8.54
N ALA A 30 2.68 -11.74 -9.83
CA ALA A 30 1.74 -10.74 -10.30
C ALA A 30 0.34 -10.99 -9.75
N ASP A 31 -0.29 -9.96 -9.19
CA ASP A 31 -1.65 -10.02 -8.66
C ASP A 31 -2.49 -8.88 -9.21
N TYR A 32 -3.39 -9.21 -10.13
CA TYR A 32 -4.29 -8.24 -10.77
C TYR A 32 -5.51 -7.88 -9.91
N ASN A 33 -5.62 -8.45 -8.70
CA ASN A 33 -6.74 -8.21 -7.79
C ASN A 33 -6.31 -8.39 -6.33
N VAL A 34 -5.35 -7.57 -5.92
CA VAL A 34 -4.84 -7.55 -4.55
C VAL A 34 -5.97 -7.20 -3.59
N ALA A 35 -6.22 -8.08 -2.64
CA ALA A 35 -7.19 -7.89 -1.56
C ALA A 35 -6.50 -7.54 -0.24
N PRO A 36 -7.19 -6.91 0.71
CA PRO A 36 -6.69 -6.74 2.07
C PRO A 36 -6.14 -8.04 2.65
N THR A 37 -5.13 -7.94 3.48
CA THR A 37 -4.41 -9.03 4.16
C THR A 37 -3.45 -9.85 3.29
N LYS A 38 -3.37 -9.60 1.97
CA LYS A 38 -2.33 -10.18 1.12
C LYS A 38 -0.98 -9.51 1.37
N GLU A 39 0.08 -10.24 1.02
CA GLU A 39 1.43 -9.71 0.98
C GLU A 39 1.63 -8.89 -0.30
N VAL A 40 2.35 -7.78 -0.15
CA VAL A 40 2.60 -6.81 -1.23
C VAL A 40 4.00 -6.23 -1.08
N TYR A 41 4.55 -5.72 -2.17
CA TYR A 41 5.77 -4.94 -2.11
C TYR A 41 5.51 -3.54 -1.56
N ALA A 42 6.46 -3.05 -0.75
CA ALA A 42 6.52 -1.69 -0.27
C ALA A 42 7.94 -1.15 -0.39
N VAL A 43 8.09 0.06 -0.89
CA VAL A 43 9.37 0.78 -0.92
C VAL A 43 9.48 1.60 0.34
N VAL A 44 10.51 1.36 1.13
CA VAL A 44 10.76 2.01 2.42
C VAL A 44 12.15 2.62 2.45
N ASP A 45 12.31 3.75 3.11
CA ASP A 45 13.61 4.32 3.42
C ASP A 45 14.05 3.84 4.80
N ARG A 46 15.28 3.36 4.91
CA ARG A 46 15.92 2.95 6.16
C ARG A 46 17.22 3.68 6.37
N GLU A 47 17.48 4.05 7.63
CA GLU A 47 18.80 4.51 8.03
C GLU A 47 19.78 3.34 7.94
N ARG A 48 20.91 3.55 7.30
CA ARG A 48 22.00 2.59 7.22
C ARG A 48 22.69 2.48 8.59
N SER A 49 22.74 1.28 9.14
CA SER A 49 23.24 1.04 10.50
C SER A 49 24.73 0.66 10.58
N ASP A 50 25.46 0.74 9.47
CA ASP A 50 26.79 0.13 9.33
C ASP A 50 27.96 1.11 9.63
N GLY A 51 27.68 2.34 10.10
CA GLY A 51 28.70 3.32 10.44
C GLY A 51 29.08 3.31 11.92
N GLU A 52 30.32 2.94 12.25
CA GLU A 52 30.90 3.11 13.60
C GLU A 52 31.11 4.58 13.98
N ASP A 53 30.94 5.52 13.04
CA ASP A 53 31.04 6.97 13.25
C ASP A 53 29.68 7.62 13.46
N ALA A 54 29.34 7.87 14.71
CA ALA A 54 28.13 8.58 15.12
C ALA A 54 28.03 10.06 14.67
N ALA A 55 28.99 10.53 13.86
CA ALA A 55 29.09 11.91 13.36
C ALA A 55 28.79 12.04 11.85
N ALA A 56 28.64 10.94 11.11
CA ALA A 56 28.22 10.98 9.71
C ALA A 56 26.69 11.17 9.62
N GLU A 57 26.24 12.03 8.71
CA GLU A 57 24.82 12.12 8.38
C GLU A 57 24.34 10.72 8.02
N ALA A 58 23.27 10.25 8.68
CA ALA A 58 22.74 8.90 8.48
C ALA A 58 22.37 8.73 7.00
N GLU A 59 23.13 7.91 6.29
CA GLU A 59 22.87 7.60 4.89
C GLU A 59 21.57 6.79 4.81
N VAL A 60 20.60 7.31 4.05
CA VAL A 60 19.30 6.67 3.89
C VAL A 60 19.37 5.73 2.68
N GLU A 61 19.09 4.46 2.92
CA GLU A 61 19.06 3.44 1.89
C GLU A 61 17.59 3.04 1.58
N ARG A 62 17.27 2.98 0.30
CA ARG A 62 15.95 2.55 -0.15
C ARG A 62 15.87 1.03 -0.23
N GLU A 63 14.88 0.45 0.44
CA GLU A 63 14.65 -0.98 0.51
C GLU A 63 13.28 -1.34 -0.07
N LEU A 64 13.23 -2.42 -0.87
CA LEU A 64 11.98 -3.06 -1.26
C LEU A 64 11.66 -4.13 -0.21
N ALA A 65 10.60 -3.92 0.55
CA ALA A 65 10.14 -4.84 1.58
C ALA A 65 8.88 -5.60 1.15
N ILE A 66 8.64 -6.77 1.73
CA ILE A 66 7.35 -7.46 1.63
C ILE A 66 6.58 -7.20 2.92
N VAL A 67 5.41 -6.61 2.78
CA VAL A 67 4.52 -6.26 3.90
C VAL A 67 3.12 -6.85 3.67
N LYS A 68 2.35 -6.96 4.74
CA LYS A 68 0.95 -7.40 4.66
C LYS A 68 0.03 -6.18 4.61
N TRP A 69 -0.87 -6.12 3.61
CA TRP A 69 -1.81 -5.01 3.52
C TRP A 69 -2.83 -5.01 4.66
N GLY A 70 -2.75 -4.01 5.49
CA GLY A 70 -3.57 -3.80 6.68
C GLY A 70 -2.71 -3.54 7.90
N LEU A 71 -2.67 -2.29 8.34
CA LEU A 71 -1.81 -1.84 9.44
C LEU A 71 -2.21 -2.51 10.75
N VAL A 72 -1.24 -3.12 11.42
CA VAL A 72 -1.40 -3.63 12.79
C VAL A 72 -0.61 -2.72 13.72
N PRO A 73 -1.27 -1.83 14.48
CA PRO A 73 -0.56 -0.96 15.41
C PRO A 73 0.22 -1.75 16.46
N SER A 74 1.38 -1.26 16.89
CA SER A 74 2.26 -1.95 17.85
C SER A 74 1.61 -2.30 19.20
N TRP A 75 0.54 -1.58 19.58
CA TRP A 75 -0.23 -1.86 20.79
C TRP A 75 -1.35 -2.90 20.61
N ALA A 76 -1.62 -3.33 19.37
CA ALA A 76 -2.72 -4.25 19.09
C ALA A 76 -2.42 -5.66 19.61
N LYS A 77 -3.34 -6.21 20.39
CA LYS A 77 -3.23 -7.58 20.91
C LYS A 77 -3.60 -8.64 19.87
N ASP A 78 -4.48 -8.30 18.91
CA ASP A 78 -4.94 -9.21 17.86
C ASP A 78 -4.55 -8.64 16.48
N PRO A 79 -3.72 -9.35 15.70
CA PRO A 79 -3.33 -8.90 14.36
C PRO A 79 -4.48 -8.86 13.35
N LYS A 80 -5.62 -9.47 13.66
CA LYS A 80 -6.83 -9.39 12.82
C LYS A 80 -7.37 -7.96 12.66
N ILE A 81 -6.99 -7.03 13.54
CA ILE A 81 -7.35 -5.61 13.41
C ILE A 81 -6.88 -5.03 12.08
N GLY A 82 -5.79 -5.50 11.51
CA GLY A 82 -5.25 -5.07 10.22
C GLY A 82 -6.27 -5.12 9.08
N SER A 83 -7.17 -6.11 9.08
CA SER A 83 -8.23 -6.23 8.06
C SER A 83 -9.20 -5.04 8.02
N ARG A 84 -9.27 -4.26 9.11
CA ARG A 84 -10.11 -3.05 9.25
C ARG A 84 -9.30 -1.77 9.06
N MET A 85 -7.98 -1.87 8.97
CA MET A 85 -7.03 -0.76 8.90
C MET A 85 -6.28 -0.74 7.56
N ILE A 86 -7.02 -0.93 6.48
CA ILE A 86 -6.49 -1.00 5.11
C ILE A 86 -6.27 0.36 4.46
N ASN A 87 -6.90 1.41 4.99
CA ASN A 87 -6.76 2.78 4.51
C ASN A 87 -6.75 3.78 5.67
N ALA A 88 -5.96 4.83 5.54
CA ALA A 88 -5.99 6.01 6.39
C ALA A 88 -6.56 7.21 5.62
N ARG A 89 -7.32 8.07 6.28
CA ARG A 89 -7.74 9.35 5.71
C ARG A 89 -6.62 10.35 5.84
N VAL A 90 -6.27 11.04 4.76
CA VAL A 90 -5.14 11.99 4.72
C VAL A 90 -5.31 13.15 5.72
N GLU A 91 -6.54 13.50 6.07
CA GLU A 91 -6.85 14.61 6.97
C GLU A 91 -6.53 14.31 8.46
N THR A 92 -6.52 13.03 8.86
CA THR A 92 -6.51 12.69 10.29
C THR A 92 -5.46 11.66 10.76
N PRO A 93 -4.47 11.23 9.97
CA PRO A 93 -3.59 10.14 10.40
C PRO A 93 -2.61 10.57 11.50
N THR A 94 -2.29 11.86 11.58
CA THR A 94 -1.43 12.44 12.63
C THR A 94 -2.12 12.48 14.00
N GLU A 95 -3.44 12.55 14.03
CA GLU A 95 -4.24 12.64 15.25
C GLU A 95 -4.61 11.27 15.81
N LYS A 96 -4.83 10.29 14.92
CA LYS A 96 -5.30 8.96 15.33
C LYS A 96 -4.19 8.13 15.96
N PRO A 97 -4.40 7.57 17.17
CA PRO A 97 -3.39 6.76 17.86
C PRO A 97 -2.86 5.60 17.03
N SER A 98 -3.69 5.03 16.15
CA SER A 98 -3.32 3.91 15.29
C SER A 98 -2.34 4.27 14.18
N TYR A 99 -2.28 5.52 13.74
CA TYR A 99 -1.50 5.95 12.59
C TYR A 99 -0.39 6.95 12.92
N ARG A 100 -0.56 7.79 13.97
CA ARG A 100 0.33 8.93 14.26
C ARG A 100 1.82 8.55 14.32
N ARG A 101 2.15 7.38 14.90
CA ARG A 101 3.51 6.90 14.99
C ARG A 101 4.05 6.50 13.62
N ALA A 102 3.26 5.80 12.82
CA ALA A 102 3.65 5.39 11.48
C ALA A 102 3.82 6.59 10.55
N VAL A 103 2.94 7.60 10.63
CA VAL A 103 3.08 8.85 9.86
C VAL A 103 4.40 9.55 10.11
N SER A 104 4.88 9.57 11.36
CA SER A 104 6.12 10.27 11.69
C SER A 104 7.40 9.52 11.29
N ARG A 105 7.36 8.16 11.25
CA ARG A 105 8.59 7.36 11.15
C ARG A 105 8.53 6.19 10.16
N ARG A 106 7.34 5.83 9.68
CA ARG A 106 7.14 4.58 8.91
C ARG A 106 6.23 4.81 7.71
N ARG A 107 6.67 5.71 6.85
CA ARG A 107 6.04 5.98 5.57
C ARG A 107 6.66 5.07 4.51
N CYS A 108 5.86 4.65 3.54
CA CYS A 108 6.31 3.86 2.42
C CYS A 108 5.58 4.26 1.15
N LEU A 109 6.08 3.77 0.02
CA LEU A 109 5.35 3.76 -1.24
C LEU A 109 4.88 2.34 -1.51
N LEU A 110 3.64 2.20 -1.96
CA LEU A 110 3.08 0.93 -2.41
C LEU A 110 2.96 0.98 -3.94
N PRO A 111 3.83 0.25 -4.66
CA PRO A 111 3.78 0.18 -6.12
C PRO A 111 2.49 -0.51 -6.58
N ALA A 112 1.81 0.06 -7.55
CA ALA A 112 0.59 -0.48 -8.15
C ALA A 112 0.51 -0.17 -9.63
N ASP A 113 -0.17 -1.00 -10.40
CA ASP A 113 -0.54 -0.67 -11.80
C ASP A 113 -1.72 0.31 -11.82
N GLY A 114 -2.58 0.24 -10.81
CA GLY A 114 -3.77 1.04 -10.61
C GLY A 114 -4.66 0.42 -9.56
N TYR A 115 -5.77 1.06 -9.25
CA TYR A 115 -6.69 0.61 -8.22
C TYR A 115 -8.14 0.57 -8.71
N PHE A 116 -8.98 -0.20 -8.02
CA PHE A 116 -10.39 -0.35 -8.35
C PHE A 116 -11.27 0.50 -7.44
N GLU A 117 -12.22 1.22 -8.03
CA GLU A 117 -13.31 1.88 -7.33
C GLU A 117 -14.66 1.48 -7.92
N TRP A 118 -15.69 1.45 -7.08
CA TRP A 118 -17.03 1.01 -7.46
C TRP A 118 -18.00 2.18 -7.45
N TYR A 119 -18.50 2.51 -8.60
CA TYR A 119 -19.49 3.57 -8.78
C TYR A 119 -20.91 2.98 -8.83
N ALA A 120 -21.82 3.53 -8.01
CA ALA A 120 -23.23 3.23 -8.13
C ALA A 120 -23.83 4.19 -9.15
N SER A 121 -24.18 3.68 -10.35
CA SER A 121 -24.83 4.52 -11.37
C SER A 121 -26.14 5.12 -10.81
N PRO A 122 -26.35 6.43 -10.97
CA PRO A 122 -27.62 7.07 -10.62
C PRO A 122 -28.76 6.74 -11.60
N ALA A 123 -28.48 6.02 -12.70
CA ALA A 123 -29.47 5.70 -13.72
C ALA A 123 -30.60 4.82 -13.15
N PRO A 124 -31.88 5.17 -13.37
CA PRO A 124 -33.03 4.41 -12.89
C PRO A 124 -33.14 3.00 -13.51
N GLU A 125 -32.37 2.71 -14.55
CA GLU A 125 -32.40 1.48 -15.32
C GLU A 125 -31.34 0.44 -14.91
N SER A 126 -30.49 0.71 -13.93
CA SER A 126 -29.58 -0.32 -13.44
C SER A 126 -30.38 -1.46 -12.80
N PRO A 127 -30.28 -2.71 -13.30
CA PRO A 127 -30.99 -3.82 -12.72
C PRO A 127 -30.62 -3.93 -11.23
N ARG A 128 -31.61 -3.83 -10.35
CA ARG A 128 -31.41 -3.94 -8.92
C ARG A 128 -30.87 -5.34 -8.61
N ALA A 129 -29.81 -5.41 -7.82
CA ALA A 129 -29.38 -6.69 -7.26
C ALA A 129 -30.55 -7.31 -6.46
N THR A 130 -30.63 -8.61 -6.42
CA THR A 130 -31.56 -9.33 -5.55
C THR A 130 -31.41 -8.81 -4.12
N GLY A 131 -32.43 -8.15 -3.58
CA GLY A 131 -32.38 -7.46 -2.29
C GLY A 131 -32.39 -5.93 -2.38
N GLY A 132 -32.61 -5.33 -3.57
CA GLY A 132 -32.88 -3.88 -3.72
C GLY A 132 -31.66 -2.96 -3.71
N LYS A 133 -30.44 -3.46 -3.59
CA LYS A 133 -29.23 -2.63 -3.69
C LYS A 133 -28.85 -2.39 -5.15
N PRO A 134 -28.47 -1.15 -5.53
CA PRO A 134 -28.02 -0.87 -6.90
C PRO A 134 -26.76 -1.67 -7.22
N LYS A 135 -26.69 -2.18 -8.46
CA LYS A 135 -25.45 -2.77 -8.96
C LYS A 135 -24.38 -1.67 -9.05
N LYS A 136 -23.18 -1.98 -8.58
CA LYS A 136 -22.03 -1.09 -8.71
C LYS A 136 -21.17 -1.52 -9.89
N GLN A 137 -20.77 -0.55 -10.71
CA GLN A 137 -19.83 -0.73 -11.79
C GLN A 137 -18.41 -0.54 -11.25
N PRO A 138 -17.50 -1.54 -11.39
CA PRO A 138 -16.09 -1.34 -11.09
C PRO A 138 -15.43 -0.51 -12.20
N PHE A 139 -14.54 0.41 -11.79
CA PHE A 139 -13.63 1.15 -12.64
C PHE A 139 -12.21 0.87 -12.20
N PHE A 140 -11.32 0.69 -13.17
CA PHE A 140 -9.90 0.59 -12.94
C PHE A 140 -9.26 1.95 -13.22
N ILE A 141 -8.67 2.54 -12.21
CA ILE A 141 -8.04 3.87 -12.26
C ILE A 141 -6.54 3.65 -12.26
N HIS A 142 -5.86 4.11 -13.31
CA HIS A 142 -4.44 3.90 -13.53
C HIS A 142 -3.80 5.12 -14.22
N PRO A 143 -2.47 5.28 -14.16
CA PRO A 143 -1.77 6.29 -14.94
C PRO A 143 -2.00 6.12 -16.44
N ALA A 144 -2.27 7.21 -17.16
CA ALA A 144 -2.59 7.17 -18.59
C ALA A 144 -1.41 6.69 -19.45
N ASP A 145 -0.18 6.93 -19.00
CA ASP A 145 1.07 6.54 -19.66
C ASP A 145 1.53 5.12 -19.32
N GLY A 146 0.79 4.40 -18.46
CA GLY A 146 1.14 3.06 -18.00
C GLY A 146 2.30 3.00 -17.02
N SER A 147 2.72 4.14 -16.46
CA SER A 147 3.73 4.19 -15.40
C SER A 147 3.25 3.50 -14.11
N VAL A 148 4.18 3.22 -13.19
CA VAL A 148 3.81 2.68 -11.87
C VAL A 148 3.15 3.77 -11.03
N LEU A 149 2.00 3.46 -10.47
CA LEU A 149 1.32 4.30 -9.47
C LEU A 149 1.97 4.09 -8.11
N ALA A 150 2.71 5.09 -7.61
CA ALA A 150 3.28 5.08 -6.26
C ALA A 150 2.24 5.57 -5.23
N MET A 151 1.53 4.65 -4.59
CA MET A 151 0.55 5.00 -3.56
C MET A 151 1.25 5.27 -2.23
N ALA A 152 0.91 6.38 -1.56
CA ALA A 152 1.41 6.67 -0.22
C ALA A 152 0.87 5.66 0.80
N GLY A 153 1.76 5.08 1.61
CA GLY A 153 1.44 4.08 2.59
C GLY A 153 2.08 4.34 3.97
N LEU A 154 1.57 3.61 4.95
CA LEU A 154 2.12 3.53 6.31
C LEU A 154 2.38 2.06 6.65
N TYR A 155 3.46 1.77 7.37
CA TYR A 155 3.78 0.42 7.77
C TYR A 155 4.10 0.29 9.27
N GLU A 156 4.05 -0.93 9.78
CA GLU A 156 4.52 -1.37 11.09
C GLU A 156 5.23 -2.73 10.97
N PHE A 157 6.14 -3.02 11.90
CA PHE A 157 6.81 -4.31 12.06
C PHE A 157 6.44 -4.95 13.38
#